data_a89e264bf82102896485b927010ce092
#
_entry.id   a89e264bf82102896485b927010ce092
#
_cell.length_a   1.000
_cell.length_b   1.000
_cell.length_c   1.000
_cell.angle_alpha   90.00
_cell.angle_beta   90.00
_cell.angle_gamma   90.00
#
_symmetry.space_group_name_H-M   'P 1'
#
loop_
_entity.id
_entity.type
_entity.pdbx_description
1 polymer ?
#
loop_
_entity_poly.entity_id
_entity_poly.type
_entity_poly.pdbx_seq_one_letter_code
_entity_poly.pdbx_strand_id
1 'polypeptide(L)'
;MDLLNLNFFTIHGGNVMSETILVTGASAGFGQAICRRLVADGYRVIGSARRIDKLQALQEKLGEAFYPLQMDVTDLSQVDHALSSLPKDWEKVDVLVNNAGLALGLAPAYEAEVADWLTMIQTNIVGLTYLTRKILPQMVERNDGYIINLGSTAGTVPYPGANVYGASKAFVKQFSLNLRADLAGKKIRVSNIEPGLCEGTEFSSIRFKGDEKRVEALYRGAHAIQPEDIANTVAWLIQQPKHVNVNRIEIMPVSQTFGPQPVYRD
;
A
#
# COMPACT_ATOMS: atom_id res chain seq x y z
N MET A 1 -47.87 -2.95 6.28
CA MET A 1 -47.25 -3.28 4.99
C MET A 1 -45.82 -2.78 5.05
N ASP A 2 -44.97 -3.58 5.71
CA ASP A 2 -43.60 -3.23 6.07
C ASP A 2 -42.69 -3.52 4.89
N LEU A 3 -42.09 -2.47 4.34
CA LEU A 3 -41.12 -2.56 3.26
C LEU A 3 -39.70 -2.51 3.83
N LEU A 4 -39.12 -3.71 3.91
CA LEU A 4 -37.71 -3.99 3.58
C LEU A 4 -36.61 -3.27 4.36
N ASN A 5 -36.31 -3.81 5.52
CA ASN A 5 -34.94 -3.86 6.02
C ASN A 5 -34.11 -4.83 5.11
N LEU A 6 -33.54 -4.33 4.05
CA LEU A 6 -32.51 -5.05 3.28
C LEU A 6 -31.16 -4.85 3.98
N ASN A 7 -30.89 -5.67 4.98
CA ASN A 7 -29.52 -5.93 5.47
C ASN A 7 -28.74 -6.66 4.37
N PHE A 8 -28.09 -5.93 3.47
CA PHE A 8 -27.24 -6.46 2.39
C PHE A 8 -25.81 -6.76 2.84
N PHE A 9 -25.57 -7.12 4.07
CA PHE A 9 -24.27 -7.69 4.48
C PHE A 9 -24.48 -8.83 5.48
N THR A 10 -24.99 -9.94 4.99
CA THR A 10 -24.79 -11.19 5.74
C THR A 10 -23.36 -11.62 5.50
N ILE A 11 -22.48 -11.27 6.43
CA ILE A 11 -21.13 -11.81 6.53
C ILE A 11 -21.30 -13.34 6.60
N HIS A 12 -20.74 -14.04 5.61
CA HIS A 12 -20.62 -15.49 5.67
C HIS A 12 -19.88 -15.83 6.96
N GLY A 13 -20.57 -16.53 7.86
CA GLY A 13 -20.03 -16.99 9.13
C GLY A 13 -18.95 -18.06 8.96
N GLY A 14 -17.78 -17.65 8.50
CA GLY A 14 -16.53 -18.37 8.62
C GLY A 14 -15.66 -17.60 9.59
N ASN A 15 -15.01 -18.29 10.49
CA ASN A 15 -14.13 -17.76 11.55
C ASN A 15 -13.19 -16.68 11.00
N VAL A 16 -13.61 -15.39 10.99
CA VAL A 16 -12.85 -14.23 10.52
C VAL A 16 -11.61 -13.98 11.41
N MET A 17 -11.60 -14.56 12.61
CA MET A 17 -10.56 -14.40 13.65
C MET A 17 -9.20 -15.04 13.32
N SER A 18 -8.96 -15.60 12.14
CA SER A 18 -7.73 -16.34 11.87
C SER A 18 -6.77 -15.71 10.86
N GLU A 19 -7.19 -14.76 10.05
CA GLU A 19 -6.30 -14.16 9.02
C GLU A 19 -5.42 -13.07 9.61
N THR A 20 -4.10 -13.20 9.40
CA THR A 20 -3.08 -12.21 9.79
C THR A 20 -2.64 -11.42 8.57
N ILE A 21 -2.71 -10.11 8.68
CA ILE A 21 -2.38 -9.17 7.59
C ILE A 21 -1.14 -8.36 7.95
N LEU A 22 -0.08 -8.44 7.15
CA LEU A 22 1.10 -7.60 7.30
C LEU A 22 0.96 -6.35 6.42
N VAL A 23 0.99 -5.18 7.06
CA VAL A 23 0.93 -3.87 6.39
C VAL A 23 2.24 -3.12 6.59
N THR A 24 2.94 -2.79 5.50
CA THR A 24 4.16 -1.98 5.57
C THR A 24 3.85 -0.48 5.53
N GLY A 25 4.71 0.35 6.16
CA GLY A 25 4.49 1.80 6.24
C GLY A 25 3.33 2.19 7.16
N ALA A 26 3.05 1.41 8.21
CA ALA A 26 1.88 1.54 9.08
C ALA A 26 1.92 2.73 10.05
N SER A 27 3.03 3.47 10.14
CA SER A 27 3.19 4.56 11.12
C SER A 27 2.46 5.85 10.76
N ALA A 28 1.93 6.01 9.54
CA ALA A 28 1.23 7.21 9.08
C ALA A 28 0.38 6.92 7.82
N GLY A 29 -0.44 7.89 7.41
CA GLY A 29 -1.15 7.94 6.13
C GLY A 29 -1.96 6.68 5.83
N PHE A 30 -1.83 6.18 4.62
CA PHE A 30 -2.58 5.00 4.16
C PHE A 30 -2.35 3.78 5.04
N GLY A 31 -1.08 3.47 5.38
CA GLY A 31 -0.76 2.30 6.18
C GLY A 31 -1.45 2.32 7.55
N GLN A 32 -1.48 3.48 8.21
CA GLN A 32 -2.17 3.65 9.49
C GLN A 32 -3.70 3.49 9.33
N ALA A 33 -4.30 4.10 8.30
CA ALA A 33 -5.73 3.99 8.02
C ALA A 33 -6.13 2.55 7.67
N ILE A 34 -5.31 1.85 6.87
CA ILE A 34 -5.49 0.43 6.54
C ILE A 34 -5.49 -0.42 7.81
N CYS A 35 -4.49 -0.23 8.71
CA CYS A 35 -4.43 -0.98 9.97
C CYS A 35 -5.68 -0.76 10.83
N ARG A 36 -6.11 0.49 11.00
CA ARG A 36 -7.32 0.82 11.77
C ARG A 36 -8.57 0.16 11.18
N ARG A 37 -8.73 0.24 9.87
CA ARG A 37 -9.88 -0.35 9.18
C ARG A 37 -9.90 -1.86 9.32
N LEU A 38 -8.78 -2.53 9.08
CA LEU A 38 -8.71 -3.98 9.13
C LEU A 38 -8.91 -4.54 10.55
N VAL A 39 -8.36 -3.88 11.57
CA VAL A 39 -8.63 -4.26 12.96
C VAL A 39 -10.10 -4.06 13.32
N ALA A 40 -10.73 -2.96 12.88
CA ALA A 40 -12.16 -2.73 13.07
C ALA A 40 -13.04 -3.78 12.35
N ASP A 41 -12.58 -4.31 11.21
CA ASP A 41 -13.24 -5.40 10.48
C ASP A 41 -12.96 -6.80 11.11
N GLY A 42 -12.19 -6.88 12.22
CA GLY A 42 -11.94 -8.12 12.97
C GLY A 42 -10.69 -8.91 12.54
N TYR A 43 -9.84 -8.37 11.70
CA TYR A 43 -8.58 -9.00 11.30
C TYR A 43 -7.47 -8.78 12.33
N ARG A 44 -6.50 -9.70 12.37
CA ARG A 44 -5.22 -9.51 13.07
C ARG A 44 -4.26 -8.79 12.14
N VAL A 45 -3.64 -7.71 12.62
CA VAL A 45 -2.79 -6.85 11.78
C VAL A 45 -1.40 -6.70 12.37
N ILE A 46 -0.37 -7.04 11.58
CA ILE A 46 1.02 -6.67 11.84
C ILE A 46 1.26 -5.35 11.12
N GLY A 47 1.44 -4.28 11.86
CA GLY A 47 1.81 -2.98 11.29
C GLY A 47 3.32 -2.78 11.35
N SER A 48 3.99 -2.68 10.20
CA SER A 48 5.44 -2.47 10.19
C SER A 48 5.85 -1.07 9.73
N ALA A 49 6.84 -0.50 10.39
CA ALA A 49 7.48 0.77 10.05
C ALA A 49 8.79 0.96 10.80
N ARG A 50 9.55 2.00 10.43
CA ARG A 50 10.80 2.40 11.12
C ARG A 50 10.52 3.03 12.49
N ARG A 51 9.43 3.80 12.62
CA ARG A 51 9.06 4.58 13.80
C ARG A 51 8.25 3.72 14.77
N ILE A 52 8.96 3.02 15.66
CA ILE A 52 8.33 2.10 16.62
C ILE A 52 7.41 2.82 17.62
N ASP A 53 7.77 4.03 18.02
CA ASP A 53 6.97 4.89 18.90
C ASP A 53 5.55 5.14 18.34
N LYS A 54 5.45 5.43 17.05
CA LYS A 54 4.16 5.61 16.38
C LYS A 54 3.36 4.31 16.26
N LEU A 55 4.03 3.18 16.07
CA LEU A 55 3.37 1.87 16.05
C LEU A 55 2.85 1.46 17.43
N GLN A 56 3.61 1.74 18.49
CA GLN A 56 3.17 1.50 19.87
C GLN A 56 1.96 2.36 20.24
N ALA A 57 1.98 3.65 19.90
CA ALA A 57 0.82 4.52 20.07
C ALA A 57 -0.41 4.08 19.25
N LEU A 58 -0.19 3.41 18.13
CA LEU A 58 -1.27 2.80 17.34
C LEU A 58 -1.78 1.52 18.03
N GLN A 59 -0.90 0.69 18.58
CA GLN A 59 -1.27 -0.51 19.34
C GLN A 59 -2.12 -0.17 20.58
N GLU A 60 -1.78 0.88 21.32
CA GLU A 60 -2.58 1.34 22.46
C GLU A 60 -4.05 1.63 22.07
N LYS A 61 -4.28 2.06 20.82
CA LYS A 61 -5.62 2.37 20.30
C LYS A 61 -6.33 1.15 19.72
N LEU A 62 -5.58 0.21 19.12
CA LEU A 62 -6.12 -0.94 18.41
C LEU A 62 -6.16 -2.22 19.24
N GLY A 63 -5.44 -2.26 20.38
CA GLY A 63 -5.42 -3.39 21.28
C GLY A 63 -4.65 -4.61 20.74
N GLU A 64 -5.01 -5.79 21.24
CA GLU A 64 -4.30 -7.05 21.00
C GLU A 64 -4.40 -7.57 19.55
N ALA A 65 -5.34 -7.07 18.78
CA ALA A 65 -5.47 -7.41 17.36
C ALA A 65 -4.41 -6.76 16.47
N PHE A 66 -3.60 -5.84 17.03
CA PHE A 66 -2.51 -5.16 16.32
C PHE A 66 -1.15 -5.49 16.94
N TYR A 67 -0.20 -5.90 16.10
CA TYR A 67 1.19 -6.17 16.48
C TYR A 67 2.14 -5.14 15.84
N PRO A 68 2.88 -4.33 16.62
CA PRO A 68 3.84 -3.36 16.12
C PRO A 68 5.15 -4.06 15.74
N LEU A 69 5.55 -4.00 14.49
CA LEU A 69 6.80 -4.59 14.00
C LEU A 69 7.76 -3.50 13.53
N GLN A 70 8.83 -3.24 14.26
CA GLN A 70 9.86 -2.32 13.78
C GLN A 70 10.64 -2.94 12.63
N MET A 71 10.58 -2.30 11.44
CA MET A 71 11.25 -2.81 10.25
C MET A 71 11.46 -1.68 9.23
N ASP A 72 12.69 -1.53 8.74
CA ASP A 72 12.99 -0.74 7.56
C ASP A 72 13.03 -1.68 6.34
N VAL A 73 12.11 -1.49 5.39
CA VAL A 73 12.04 -2.31 4.18
C VAL A 73 13.28 -2.16 3.29
N THR A 74 14.09 -1.11 3.47
CA THR A 74 15.31 -0.86 2.72
C THR A 74 16.54 -1.58 3.28
N ASP A 75 16.47 -2.03 4.54
CA ASP A 75 17.48 -2.84 5.20
C ASP A 75 17.07 -4.32 5.16
N LEU A 76 17.65 -5.07 4.23
CA LEU A 76 17.28 -6.46 3.98
C LEU A 76 17.58 -7.37 5.18
N SER A 77 18.65 -7.07 5.94
CA SER A 77 19.00 -7.82 7.15
C SER A 77 17.99 -7.54 8.29
N GLN A 78 17.53 -6.30 8.41
CA GLN A 78 16.48 -5.94 9.35
C GLN A 78 15.13 -6.57 8.98
N VAL A 79 14.82 -6.69 7.69
CA VAL A 79 13.62 -7.42 7.22
C VAL A 79 13.69 -8.89 7.67
N ASP A 80 14.82 -9.56 7.46
CA ASP A 80 15.01 -10.95 7.85
C ASP A 80 14.88 -11.13 9.37
N HIS A 81 15.54 -10.28 10.14
CA HIS A 81 15.46 -10.30 11.60
C HIS A 81 14.03 -10.05 12.10
N ALA A 82 13.36 -9.03 11.59
CA ALA A 82 12.00 -8.69 11.98
C ALA A 82 11.02 -9.83 11.74
N LEU A 83 11.08 -10.47 10.56
CA LEU A 83 10.20 -11.61 10.24
C LEU A 83 10.51 -12.83 11.11
N SER A 84 11.79 -13.14 11.37
CA SER A 84 12.19 -14.27 12.21
C SER A 84 11.93 -14.06 13.71
N SER A 85 11.75 -12.82 14.16
CA SER A 85 11.43 -12.45 15.55
C SER A 85 9.94 -12.38 15.85
N LEU A 86 9.07 -12.61 14.87
CA LEU A 86 7.63 -12.63 15.10
C LEU A 86 7.26 -13.74 16.11
N PRO A 87 6.37 -13.46 17.08
CA PRO A 87 5.81 -14.51 17.92
C PRO A 87 5.10 -15.55 17.08
N LYS A 88 5.16 -16.82 17.49
CA LYS A 88 4.59 -17.97 16.77
C LYS A 88 3.17 -17.76 16.25
N ASP A 89 2.34 -17.09 17.04
CA ASP A 89 0.96 -16.79 16.65
C ASP A 89 0.84 -15.72 15.56
N TRP A 90 1.93 -15.00 15.24
CA TRP A 90 1.99 -13.94 14.23
C TRP A 90 2.83 -14.30 13.00
N GLU A 91 3.51 -15.45 12.99
CA GLU A 91 4.40 -15.87 11.89
C GLU A 91 3.66 -16.13 10.57
N LYS A 92 2.40 -16.59 10.67
CA LYS A 92 1.57 -16.90 9.51
C LYS A 92 0.96 -15.61 8.93
N VAL A 93 1.50 -15.13 7.83
CA VAL A 93 0.97 -13.97 7.10
C VAL A 93 0.05 -14.44 5.97
N ASP A 94 -1.25 -14.17 6.09
CA ASP A 94 -2.26 -14.53 5.08
C ASP A 94 -2.39 -13.48 3.98
N VAL A 95 -2.23 -12.20 4.33
CA VAL A 95 -2.27 -11.08 3.39
C VAL A 95 -1.05 -10.19 3.61
N LEU A 96 -0.35 -9.85 2.54
CA LEU A 96 0.73 -8.86 2.53
C LEU A 96 0.25 -7.59 1.82
N VAL A 97 0.23 -6.47 2.53
CA VAL A 97 -0.02 -5.14 1.97
C VAL A 97 1.30 -4.37 1.86
N ASN A 98 1.88 -4.35 0.68
CA ASN A 98 3.08 -3.56 0.36
C ASN A 98 2.68 -2.09 0.15
N ASN A 99 2.52 -1.37 1.26
CA ASN A 99 2.15 0.04 1.27
C ASN A 99 3.35 0.98 1.43
N ALA A 100 4.44 0.54 2.07
CA ALA A 100 5.64 1.36 2.22
C ALA A 100 6.13 1.86 0.85
N GLY A 101 6.27 3.17 0.72
CA GLY A 101 6.70 3.82 -0.50
C GLY A 101 6.77 5.33 -0.33
N LEU A 102 7.56 5.98 -1.17
CA LEU A 102 7.74 7.43 -1.14
C LEU A 102 8.00 8.01 -2.52
N ALA A 103 7.82 9.32 -2.65
CA ALA A 103 8.32 10.13 -3.75
C ALA A 103 9.18 11.27 -3.20
N LEU A 104 10.24 11.63 -3.92
CA LEU A 104 11.15 12.72 -3.56
C LEU A 104 11.35 13.62 -4.76
N GLY A 105 11.17 14.93 -4.53
CA GLY A 105 11.38 15.96 -5.54
C GLY A 105 10.35 15.98 -6.68
N LEU A 106 10.43 17.01 -7.48
CA LEU A 106 9.71 17.22 -8.75
C LEU A 106 10.59 17.98 -9.77
N ALA A 107 11.91 18.01 -9.58
CA ALA A 107 12.82 18.59 -10.54
C ALA A 107 12.81 17.78 -11.84
N PRO A 108 13.03 18.41 -13.00
CA PRO A 108 13.28 17.69 -14.24
C PRO A 108 14.50 16.76 -14.08
N ALA A 109 14.59 15.72 -14.89
CA ALA A 109 15.58 14.66 -14.71
C ALA A 109 17.04 15.16 -14.71
N TYR A 110 17.33 16.20 -15.45
CA TYR A 110 18.68 16.81 -15.55
C TYR A 110 19.07 17.69 -14.34
N GLU A 111 18.11 17.94 -13.42
CA GLU A 111 18.32 18.71 -12.17
C GLU A 111 18.02 17.89 -10.92
N ALA A 112 17.52 16.67 -11.10
CA ALA A 112 17.08 15.83 -9.97
C ALA A 112 18.28 15.27 -9.19
N GLU A 113 18.12 15.20 -7.87
CA GLU A 113 19.13 14.62 -6.98
C GLU A 113 19.18 13.09 -7.14
N VAL A 114 20.35 12.53 -7.49
CA VAL A 114 20.55 11.09 -7.66
C VAL A 114 20.26 10.34 -6.36
N ALA A 115 20.57 10.91 -5.19
CA ALA A 115 20.29 10.33 -3.90
C ALA A 115 18.79 10.11 -3.68
N ASP A 116 17.94 11.05 -4.13
CA ASP A 116 16.48 10.91 -4.09
C ASP A 116 16.02 9.73 -4.98
N TRP A 117 16.61 9.57 -6.15
CA TRP A 117 16.33 8.45 -7.05
C TRP A 117 16.68 7.10 -6.44
N LEU A 118 17.88 6.98 -5.89
CA LEU A 118 18.32 5.74 -5.23
C LEU A 118 17.43 5.39 -4.04
N THR A 119 17.03 6.39 -3.24
CA THR A 119 16.11 6.18 -2.12
C THR A 119 14.74 5.67 -2.58
N MET A 120 14.19 6.23 -3.67
CA MET A 120 12.94 5.77 -4.27
C MET A 120 13.06 4.34 -4.79
N ILE A 121 14.13 3.99 -5.48
CA ILE A 121 14.39 2.63 -5.98
C ILE A 121 14.50 1.65 -4.81
N GLN A 122 15.29 2.00 -3.79
CA GLN A 122 15.50 1.13 -2.64
C GLN A 122 14.19 0.85 -1.89
N THR A 123 13.36 1.87 -1.70
CA THR A 123 12.10 1.71 -0.96
C THR A 123 11.01 1.07 -1.82
N ASN A 124 10.75 1.65 -3.01
CA ASN A 124 9.57 1.30 -3.81
C ASN A 124 9.76 0.00 -4.61
N ILE A 125 11.00 -0.39 -4.89
CA ILE A 125 11.33 -1.56 -5.70
C ILE A 125 12.01 -2.63 -4.84
N VAL A 126 13.22 -2.38 -4.34
CA VAL A 126 14.03 -3.39 -3.65
C VAL A 126 13.32 -3.90 -2.40
N GLY A 127 12.88 -3.00 -1.52
CA GLY A 127 12.18 -3.37 -0.28
C GLY A 127 10.90 -4.15 -0.55
N LEU A 128 10.07 -3.68 -1.49
CA LEU A 128 8.83 -4.35 -1.87
C LEU A 128 9.08 -5.76 -2.43
N THR A 129 10.02 -5.90 -3.35
CA THR A 129 10.32 -7.21 -3.99
C THR A 129 10.93 -8.18 -3.00
N TYR A 130 11.84 -7.70 -2.14
CA TYR A 130 12.48 -8.54 -1.14
C TYR A 130 11.48 -9.07 -0.12
N LEU A 131 10.66 -8.19 0.48
CA LEU A 131 9.65 -8.62 1.43
C LEU A 131 8.64 -9.57 0.80
N THR A 132 8.18 -9.29 -0.42
CA THR A 132 7.31 -10.19 -1.17
C THR A 132 7.95 -11.57 -1.31
N ARG A 133 9.23 -11.64 -1.69
CA ARG A 133 9.96 -12.91 -1.84
C ARG A 133 10.10 -13.67 -0.52
N LYS A 134 10.19 -12.97 0.62
CA LYS A 134 10.26 -13.59 1.94
C LYS A 134 8.93 -14.19 2.39
N ILE A 135 7.83 -13.51 2.11
CA ILE A 135 6.49 -13.95 2.54
C ILE A 135 5.87 -14.99 1.59
N LEU A 136 6.10 -14.85 0.28
CA LEU A 136 5.45 -15.67 -0.74
C LEU A 136 5.62 -17.20 -0.57
N PRO A 137 6.78 -17.76 -0.18
CA PRO A 137 6.95 -19.20 -0.05
C PRO A 137 5.95 -19.86 0.90
N GLN A 138 5.69 -19.26 2.07
CA GLN A 138 4.72 -19.80 3.02
C GLN A 138 3.28 -19.77 2.47
N MET A 139 2.94 -18.77 1.61
CA MET A 139 1.65 -18.73 0.91
C MET A 139 1.56 -19.85 -0.14
N VAL A 140 2.65 -20.08 -0.90
CA VAL A 140 2.71 -21.15 -1.92
C VAL A 140 2.60 -22.54 -1.28
N GLU A 141 3.28 -22.78 -0.16
CA GLU A 141 3.26 -24.04 0.57
C GLU A 141 1.83 -24.42 1.01
N ARG A 142 1.12 -23.48 1.62
CA ARG A 142 -0.28 -23.71 2.04
C ARG A 142 -1.30 -23.53 0.93
N ASN A 143 -0.86 -23.11 -0.28
CA ASN A 143 -1.70 -22.81 -1.44
C ASN A 143 -2.85 -21.83 -1.13
N ASP A 144 -2.60 -20.83 -0.29
CA ASP A 144 -3.54 -19.77 0.09
C ASP A 144 -2.77 -18.50 0.49
N GLY A 145 -3.20 -17.34 -0.02
CA GLY A 145 -2.59 -16.06 0.30
C GLY A 145 -3.05 -14.90 -0.59
N TYR A 146 -2.70 -13.70 -0.19
CA TYR A 146 -3.00 -12.50 -0.97
C TYR A 146 -1.88 -11.46 -0.87
N ILE A 147 -1.46 -10.90 -1.99
CA ILE A 147 -0.50 -9.79 -2.06
C ILE A 147 -1.20 -8.58 -2.65
N ILE A 148 -1.22 -7.47 -1.92
CA ILE A 148 -1.79 -6.19 -2.35
C ILE A 148 -0.65 -5.17 -2.39
N ASN A 149 -0.36 -4.65 -3.58
CA ASN A 149 0.69 -3.66 -3.80
C ASN A 149 0.08 -2.26 -3.98
N LEU A 150 0.66 -1.24 -3.37
CA LEU A 150 0.31 0.16 -3.59
C LEU A 150 1.14 0.74 -4.75
N GLY A 151 0.50 0.76 -5.92
CA GLY A 151 1.00 1.42 -7.12
C GLY A 151 0.77 2.93 -7.09
N SER A 152 0.43 3.50 -8.23
CA SER A 152 -0.01 4.89 -8.45
C SER A 152 -0.43 5.06 -9.91
N THR A 153 -1.32 6.01 -10.20
CA THR A 153 -1.59 6.50 -11.56
C THR A 153 -0.31 6.99 -12.27
N ALA A 154 0.69 7.46 -11.50
CA ALA A 154 2.02 7.82 -12.00
C ALA A 154 2.77 6.68 -12.71
N GLY A 155 2.41 5.42 -12.44
CA GLY A 155 2.96 4.26 -13.14
C GLY A 155 2.36 4.02 -14.53
N THR A 156 1.35 4.80 -14.91
CA THR A 156 0.66 4.71 -16.20
C THR A 156 0.69 6.04 -16.94
N VAL A 157 0.45 7.14 -16.22
CA VAL A 157 0.38 8.49 -16.81
C VAL A 157 1.63 9.26 -16.43
N PRO A 158 2.51 9.60 -17.40
CA PRO A 158 3.69 10.40 -17.14
C PRO A 158 3.32 11.86 -16.88
N TYR A 159 4.12 12.52 -16.04
CA TYR A 159 4.05 13.96 -15.82
C TYR A 159 5.45 14.54 -15.52
N PRO A 160 5.68 15.84 -15.77
CA PRO A 160 6.97 16.47 -15.51
C PRO A 160 7.43 16.27 -14.06
N GLY A 161 8.69 15.86 -13.87
CA GLY A 161 9.27 15.59 -12.55
C GLY A 161 8.89 14.23 -11.93
N ALA A 162 8.06 13.40 -12.60
CA ALA A 162 7.76 12.05 -12.13
C ALA A 162 8.98 11.12 -12.16
N ASN A 163 9.77 11.22 -13.22
CA ASN A 163 10.98 10.45 -13.51
C ASN A 163 11.05 9.07 -12.79
N VAL A 164 11.94 8.88 -11.81
CA VAL A 164 12.12 7.60 -11.10
C VAL A 164 10.91 7.21 -10.27
N TYR A 165 10.15 8.16 -9.71
CA TYR A 165 8.92 7.81 -8.99
C TYR A 165 7.91 7.11 -9.91
N GLY A 166 7.58 7.71 -11.05
CA GLY A 166 6.66 7.12 -12.04
C GLY A 166 7.17 5.76 -12.53
N ALA A 167 8.47 5.68 -12.85
CA ALA A 167 9.11 4.43 -13.25
C ALA A 167 9.03 3.34 -12.16
N SER A 168 9.24 3.70 -10.89
CA SER A 168 9.10 2.74 -9.78
C SER A 168 7.66 2.22 -9.63
N LYS A 169 6.67 3.07 -9.87
CA LYS A 169 5.25 2.66 -9.81
C LYS A 169 4.83 1.86 -11.05
N ALA A 170 5.42 2.12 -12.21
CA ALA A 170 5.27 1.25 -13.39
C ALA A 170 5.89 -0.14 -13.14
N PHE A 171 7.05 -0.20 -12.46
CA PHE A 171 7.64 -1.46 -12.00
C PHE A 171 6.66 -2.23 -11.09
N VAL A 172 6.10 -1.60 -10.06
CA VAL A 172 5.16 -2.25 -9.13
C VAL A 172 3.95 -2.81 -9.86
N LYS A 173 3.39 -2.05 -10.82
CA LYS A 173 2.30 -2.51 -11.68
C LYS A 173 2.68 -3.77 -12.46
N GLN A 174 3.80 -3.73 -13.19
CA GLN A 174 4.23 -4.87 -14.02
C GLN A 174 4.65 -6.07 -13.16
N PHE A 175 5.33 -5.83 -12.04
CA PHE A 175 5.70 -6.87 -11.09
C PHE A 175 4.47 -7.61 -10.54
N SER A 176 3.41 -6.88 -10.21
CA SER A 176 2.15 -7.49 -9.75
C SER A 176 1.53 -8.41 -10.80
N LEU A 177 1.55 -8.02 -12.08
CA LEU A 177 1.06 -8.85 -13.18
C LEU A 177 1.94 -10.07 -13.42
N ASN A 178 3.27 -9.92 -13.34
CA ASN A 178 4.22 -11.04 -13.48
C ASN A 178 4.06 -12.04 -12.32
N LEU A 179 3.95 -11.57 -11.07
CA LEU A 179 3.63 -12.46 -9.94
C LEU A 179 2.33 -13.24 -10.18
N ARG A 180 1.31 -12.59 -10.73
CA ARG A 180 0.05 -13.25 -11.06
C ARG A 180 0.24 -14.35 -12.11
N ALA A 181 1.13 -14.16 -13.07
CA ALA A 181 1.48 -15.17 -14.08
C ALA A 181 2.27 -16.33 -13.47
N ASP A 182 3.28 -16.03 -12.63
CA ASP A 182 4.09 -17.05 -11.94
C ASP A 182 3.27 -17.93 -10.99
N LEU A 183 2.19 -17.38 -10.45
CA LEU A 183 1.29 -18.06 -9.51
C LEU A 183 0.10 -18.76 -10.21
N ALA A 184 0.16 -18.96 -11.53
CA ALA A 184 -0.86 -19.71 -12.26
C ALA A 184 -1.05 -21.11 -11.65
N GLY A 185 -2.31 -21.50 -11.41
CA GLY A 185 -2.64 -22.77 -10.74
C GLY A 185 -2.54 -22.77 -9.22
N LYS A 186 -2.11 -21.66 -8.59
CA LYS A 186 -2.12 -21.46 -7.13
C LYS A 186 -3.32 -20.64 -6.70
N LYS A 187 -3.82 -20.89 -5.47
CA LYS A 187 -4.91 -20.11 -4.88
C LYS A 187 -4.40 -18.83 -4.19
N ILE A 188 -3.49 -18.11 -4.84
CA ILE A 188 -2.88 -16.90 -4.33
C ILE A 188 -3.32 -15.75 -5.21
N ARG A 189 -3.87 -14.71 -4.58
CA ARG A 189 -4.31 -13.49 -5.25
C ARG A 189 -3.20 -12.45 -5.28
N VAL A 190 -3.19 -11.62 -6.32
CA VAL A 190 -2.28 -10.46 -6.41
C VAL A 190 -3.07 -9.29 -6.99
N SER A 191 -3.05 -8.16 -6.28
CA SER A 191 -3.69 -6.91 -6.73
C SER A 191 -2.73 -5.73 -6.67
N ASN A 192 -2.93 -4.78 -7.57
CA ASN A 192 -2.26 -3.49 -7.56
C ASN A 192 -3.29 -2.37 -7.47
N ILE A 193 -3.22 -1.55 -6.40
CA ILE A 193 -4.04 -0.35 -6.23
C ILE A 193 -3.24 0.83 -6.78
N GLU A 194 -3.84 1.62 -7.67
CA GLU A 194 -3.20 2.75 -8.35
C GLU A 194 -3.92 4.07 -7.98
N PRO A 195 -3.59 4.67 -6.81
CA PRO A 195 -4.18 5.93 -6.42
C PRO A 195 -3.71 7.10 -7.29
N GLY A 196 -4.61 8.06 -7.52
CA GLY A 196 -4.32 9.38 -8.04
C GLY A 196 -3.89 10.35 -6.95
N LEU A 197 -4.41 11.59 -7.01
CA LEU A 197 -4.12 12.62 -6.02
C LEU A 197 -4.77 12.28 -4.67
N CYS A 198 -3.93 12.13 -3.64
CA CYS A 198 -4.35 11.80 -2.29
C CYS A 198 -3.78 12.81 -1.30
N GLU A 199 -4.58 13.23 -0.32
CA GLU A 199 -4.17 14.11 0.78
C GLU A 199 -4.26 13.39 2.13
N GLY A 200 -4.07 14.11 3.24
CA GLY A 200 -4.14 13.54 4.59
C GLY A 200 -2.98 12.62 4.96
N THR A 201 -1.86 12.67 4.22
CA THR A 201 -0.66 11.88 4.47
C THR A 201 0.60 12.75 4.54
N GLU A 202 1.69 12.20 5.08
CA GLU A 202 3.02 12.86 5.06
C GLU A 202 3.67 12.86 3.66
N PHE A 203 3.04 12.23 2.65
CA PHE A 203 3.64 11.97 1.34
C PHE A 203 4.10 13.25 0.61
N SER A 204 3.23 14.25 0.49
CA SER A 204 3.57 15.49 -0.21
C SER A 204 4.54 16.36 0.57
N SER A 205 4.44 16.40 1.91
CA SER A 205 5.41 17.09 2.77
C SER A 205 6.81 16.49 2.62
N ILE A 206 6.92 15.15 2.61
CA ILE A 206 8.18 14.43 2.33
C ILE A 206 8.67 14.73 0.91
N ARG A 207 7.79 14.65 -0.09
CA ARG A 207 8.12 14.89 -1.50
C ARG A 207 8.67 16.30 -1.74
N PHE A 208 8.10 17.30 -1.09
CA PHE A 208 8.52 18.70 -1.20
C PHE A 208 9.51 19.14 -0.12
N LYS A 209 10.10 18.18 0.61
CA LYS A 209 11.16 18.44 1.61
C LYS A 209 10.73 19.48 2.66
N GLY A 210 9.43 19.47 3.07
CA GLY A 210 8.86 20.36 4.09
C GLY A 210 8.36 21.71 3.56
N ASP A 211 8.25 21.90 2.25
CA ASP A 211 7.62 23.10 1.67
C ASP A 211 6.08 23.02 1.78
N GLU A 212 5.58 23.39 2.97
CA GLU A 212 4.15 23.34 3.29
C GLU A 212 3.29 24.28 2.41
N LYS A 213 3.86 25.37 1.90
CA LYS A 213 3.13 26.27 0.97
C LYS A 213 2.83 25.56 -0.35
N ARG A 214 3.80 24.77 -0.82
CA ARG A 214 3.64 23.96 -2.03
C ARG A 214 2.68 22.81 -1.82
N VAL A 215 2.69 22.21 -0.63
CA VAL A 215 1.72 21.18 -0.23
C VAL A 215 0.31 21.75 -0.23
N GLU A 216 0.08 22.89 0.44
CA GLU A 216 -1.22 23.56 0.47
C GLU A 216 -1.73 23.92 -0.93
N ALA A 217 -0.84 24.47 -1.76
CA ALA A 217 -1.18 24.86 -3.14
C ALA A 217 -1.61 23.64 -3.99
N LEU A 218 -1.00 22.46 -3.76
CA LEU A 218 -1.33 21.22 -4.47
C LEU A 218 -2.76 20.76 -4.18
N TYR A 219 -3.22 20.88 -2.93
CA TYR A 219 -4.50 20.33 -2.49
C TYR A 219 -5.65 21.34 -2.48
N ARG A 220 -5.37 22.62 -2.62
CA ARG A 220 -6.39 23.68 -2.55
C ARG A 220 -7.53 23.44 -3.55
N GLY A 221 -8.71 23.11 -3.05
CA GLY A 221 -9.92 22.85 -3.85
C GLY A 221 -9.91 21.52 -4.63
N ALA A 222 -8.95 20.64 -4.37
CA ALA A 222 -8.80 19.38 -5.13
C ALA A 222 -9.80 18.30 -4.70
N HIS A 223 -10.35 18.35 -3.47
CA HIS A 223 -11.18 17.26 -2.93
C HIS A 223 -10.51 15.89 -3.16
N ALA A 224 -9.25 15.79 -2.77
CA ALA A 224 -8.41 14.63 -3.03
C ALA A 224 -8.88 13.39 -2.27
N ILE A 225 -8.46 12.20 -2.71
CA ILE A 225 -8.68 10.93 -2.01
C ILE A 225 -8.07 11.00 -0.61
N GLN A 226 -8.82 10.48 0.38
CA GLN A 226 -8.39 10.40 1.77
C GLN A 226 -7.76 9.01 2.08
N PRO A 227 -6.96 8.89 3.14
CA PRO A 227 -6.40 7.60 3.57
C PRO A 227 -7.47 6.53 3.81
N GLU A 228 -8.63 6.92 4.28
CA GLU A 228 -9.78 6.06 4.53
C GLU A 228 -10.36 5.44 3.26
N ASP A 229 -10.31 6.14 2.12
CA ASP A 229 -10.77 5.62 0.82
C ASP A 229 -9.87 4.47 0.36
N ILE A 230 -8.57 4.61 0.56
CA ILE A 230 -7.60 3.54 0.26
C ILE A 230 -7.77 2.36 1.23
N ALA A 231 -7.99 2.64 2.53
CA ALA A 231 -8.25 1.60 3.51
C ALA A 231 -9.54 0.81 3.18
N ASN A 232 -10.60 1.50 2.77
CA ASN A 232 -11.84 0.89 2.31
C ASN A 232 -11.63 0.03 1.06
N THR A 233 -10.79 0.47 0.13
CA THR A 233 -10.44 -0.30 -1.07
C THR A 233 -9.67 -1.58 -0.72
N VAL A 234 -8.70 -1.51 0.18
CA VAL A 234 -7.96 -2.69 0.68
C VAL A 234 -8.91 -3.66 1.35
N ALA A 235 -9.78 -3.20 2.24
CA ALA A 235 -10.77 -4.03 2.92
C ALA A 235 -11.71 -4.71 1.91
N TRP A 236 -12.23 -3.96 0.93
CA TRP A 236 -13.07 -4.51 -0.13
C TRP A 236 -12.36 -5.60 -0.94
N LEU A 237 -11.08 -5.41 -1.30
CA LEU A 237 -10.28 -6.42 -2.01
C LEU A 237 -10.13 -7.72 -1.20
N ILE A 238 -9.87 -7.60 0.11
CA ILE A 238 -9.70 -8.75 0.99
C ILE A 238 -11.01 -9.55 1.08
N GLN A 239 -12.14 -8.87 1.18
CA GLN A 239 -13.48 -9.45 1.30
C GLN A 239 -13.98 -10.13 0.02
N GLN A 240 -13.32 -9.96 -1.13
CA GLN A 240 -13.73 -10.65 -2.35
C GLN A 240 -13.57 -12.17 -2.20
N PRO A 241 -14.47 -12.97 -2.82
CA PRO A 241 -14.35 -14.42 -2.81
C PRO A 241 -12.96 -14.89 -3.27
N LYS A 242 -12.41 -15.92 -2.61
CA LYS A 242 -11.02 -16.39 -2.86
C LYS A 242 -10.73 -16.80 -4.31
N HIS A 243 -11.74 -17.11 -5.11
CA HIS A 243 -11.58 -17.41 -6.55
C HIS A 243 -11.54 -16.16 -7.44
N VAL A 244 -11.86 -14.99 -6.89
CA VAL A 244 -11.85 -13.71 -7.61
C VAL A 244 -10.53 -12.99 -7.37
N ASN A 245 -9.79 -12.68 -8.44
CA ASN A 245 -8.61 -11.85 -8.40
C ASN A 245 -8.85 -10.54 -9.13
N VAL A 246 -8.81 -9.43 -8.42
CA VAL A 246 -8.82 -8.10 -9.03
C VAL A 246 -7.39 -7.72 -9.33
N ASN A 247 -7.01 -7.70 -10.61
CA ASN A 247 -5.61 -7.46 -10.98
C ASN A 247 -5.16 -6.03 -10.68
N ARG A 248 -6.03 -5.05 -11.00
CA ARG A 248 -5.73 -3.62 -10.86
C ARG A 248 -6.98 -2.85 -10.47
N ILE A 249 -6.80 -1.85 -9.61
CA ILE A 249 -7.79 -0.82 -9.30
C ILE A 249 -7.12 0.54 -9.43
N GLU A 250 -7.59 1.36 -10.36
CA GLU A 250 -7.21 2.76 -10.47
C GLU A 250 -8.27 3.63 -9.82
N ILE A 251 -7.87 4.51 -8.91
CA ILE A 251 -8.78 5.36 -8.13
C ILE A 251 -8.28 6.79 -8.19
N MET A 252 -9.10 7.69 -8.72
CA MET A 252 -8.81 9.12 -8.76
C MET A 252 -9.94 9.92 -8.12
N PRO A 253 -9.66 11.09 -7.51
CA PRO A 253 -10.72 12.00 -7.13
C PRO A 253 -11.46 12.49 -8.38
N VAL A 254 -12.75 12.78 -8.27
CA VAL A 254 -13.56 13.26 -9.40
C VAL A 254 -12.99 14.56 -10.00
N SER A 255 -12.30 15.34 -9.19
CA SER A 255 -11.63 16.60 -9.60
C SER A 255 -10.36 16.38 -10.43
N GLN A 256 -9.81 15.16 -10.47
CA GLN A 256 -8.61 14.83 -11.24
C GLN A 256 -8.97 14.19 -12.57
N THR A 257 -8.27 14.58 -13.63
CA THR A 257 -8.35 13.95 -14.94
C THR A 257 -6.95 13.71 -15.50
N PHE A 258 -6.87 12.95 -16.58
CA PHE A 258 -5.63 12.82 -17.36
C PHE A 258 -5.37 14.16 -18.07
N GLY A 259 -4.26 14.82 -17.74
CA GLY A 259 -3.92 16.12 -18.31
C GLY A 259 -3.58 16.05 -19.79
N PRO A 260 -3.74 17.17 -20.53
CA PRO A 260 -3.25 17.25 -21.90
C PRO A 260 -1.73 17.11 -21.94
N GLN A 261 -1.22 16.44 -22.97
CA GLN A 261 0.21 16.39 -23.22
C GLN A 261 0.66 17.75 -23.79
N PRO A 262 1.53 18.50 -23.11
CA PRO A 262 1.96 19.81 -23.60
C PRO A 262 2.85 19.67 -24.82
N VAL A 263 2.65 20.53 -25.79
CA VAL A 263 3.53 20.69 -26.97
C VAL A 263 4.19 22.05 -26.90
N TYR A 264 5.50 22.06 -26.74
CA TYR A 264 6.31 23.29 -26.75
C TYR A 264 6.65 23.63 -28.21
N ARG A 265 6.60 24.91 -28.53
CA ARG A 265 6.96 25.45 -29.86
C ARG A 265 8.02 26.48 -29.68
N ASP A 266 8.98 26.58 -30.62
CA ASP A 266 10.03 27.59 -30.69
C ASP A 266 9.44 28.97 -31.01
#